data_4e1a5e8eeb2a4847f42f86a62efd02c2
#
_entry.id   4e1a5e8eeb2a4847f42f86a62efd02c2
#
_cell.length_a   1.000
_cell.length_b   1.000
_cell.length_c   1.000
_cell.angle_alpha   90.00
_cell.angle_beta   90.00
_cell.angle_gamma   90.00
#
_symmetry.space_group_name_H-M   'P 1'
#
loop_
_entity.id
_entity.type
_entity.pdbx_description
1 polymer ?
#
loop_
_entity_poly.entity_id
_entity_poly.type
_entity_poly.pdbx_seq_one_letter_code
_entity_poly.pdbx_strand_id
1 'polypeptide(L)'
;MTIADLLQIVRKHLASAIISFVVVFAAVAAVTFIMPPKYTATAEVFATYAGQSGQTQTTNDMSSGANYLNTQITTYPELVKTEAVLQPVIKDLGLDMTTTELAGVVTATNPTNTFMVDISAEVGDPQQAADIANSVAKNLADQISSDLYNNSSSSGSPIKLTVVQKAQTPTGQSSPNIPLYLAAGLILGLIVGIGVALLKDILNTKVDSTDDVRELTHASSLGTVPQATILDDSRPVVVAQPAGSEAEEFRRIRTNLSFLTTTATQGHGRLLIITSTDPSRS
;
A
#
# COMPACT_ATOMS: atom_id res chain seq x y z
N MET A 1 -19.41 -9.05 17.01
CA MET A 1 -19.39 -9.22 15.54
C MET A 1 -18.55 -10.45 15.23
N THR A 2 -19.17 -11.45 14.64
CA THR A 2 -18.47 -12.67 14.19
C THR A 2 -18.00 -12.49 12.74
N ILE A 3 -17.06 -13.33 12.30
CA ILE A 3 -16.60 -13.32 10.88
C ILE A 3 -17.76 -13.58 9.93
N ALA A 4 -18.77 -14.37 10.37
CA ALA A 4 -19.97 -14.64 9.61
C ALA A 4 -20.82 -13.39 9.39
N ASP A 5 -20.95 -12.53 10.40
CA ASP A 5 -21.70 -11.27 10.33
C ASP A 5 -21.03 -10.31 9.31
N LEU A 6 -19.70 -10.24 9.33
CA LEU A 6 -18.91 -9.46 8.35
C LEU A 6 -19.17 -9.93 6.91
N LEU A 7 -19.18 -11.24 6.70
CA LEU A 7 -19.42 -11.82 5.37
C LEU A 7 -20.83 -11.52 4.87
N GLN A 8 -21.81 -11.54 5.75
CA GLN A 8 -23.21 -11.24 5.43
C GLN A 8 -23.39 -9.77 5.08
N ILE A 9 -22.77 -8.84 5.82
CA ILE A 9 -22.78 -7.40 5.56
C ILE A 9 -22.14 -7.08 4.20
N VAL A 10 -20.97 -7.66 3.92
CA VAL A 10 -20.29 -7.49 2.64
C VAL A 10 -21.14 -8.01 1.48
N ARG A 11 -21.81 -9.17 1.63
CA ARG A 11 -22.72 -9.70 0.60
C ARG A 11 -23.94 -8.80 0.39
N LYS A 12 -24.50 -8.21 1.45
CA LYS A 12 -25.66 -7.29 1.37
C LYS A 12 -25.29 -6.00 0.62
N HIS A 13 -24.06 -5.49 0.80
CA HIS A 13 -23.58 -4.25 0.19
C HIS A 13 -22.48 -4.47 -0.86
N LEU A 14 -22.45 -5.62 -1.50
CA LEU A 14 -21.39 -6.07 -2.42
C LEU A 14 -21.15 -5.08 -3.57
N ALA A 15 -22.22 -4.51 -4.12
CA ALA A 15 -22.11 -3.50 -5.18
C ALA A 15 -21.34 -2.23 -4.71
N SER A 16 -21.63 -1.73 -3.50
CA SER A 16 -20.92 -0.57 -2.93
C SER A 16 -19.46 -0.90 -2.62
N ALA A 17 -19.20 -2.09 -2.08
CA ALA A 17 -17.85 -2.54 -1.79
C ALA A 17 -17.00 -2.65 -3.06
N ILE A 18 -17.55 -3.26 -4.12
CA ILE A 18 -16.87 -3.38 -5.42
C ILE A 18 -16.61 -2.02 -6.06
N ILE A 19 -17.60 -1.13 -6.06
CA ILE A 19 -17.43 0.21 -6.63
C ILE A 19 -16.31 0.96 -5.90
N SER A 20 -16.33 0.97 -4.58
CA SER A 20 -15.28 1.63 -3.76
C SER A 20 -13.92 1.00 -4.00
N PHE A 21 -13.84 -0.33 -4.06
CA PHE A 21 -12.61 -1.04 -4.39
C PHE A 21 -12.06 -0.62 -5.76
N VAL A 22 -12.91 -0.64 -6.80
CA VAL A 22 -12.52 -0.29 -8.17
C VAL A 22 -12.05 1.17 -8.26
N VAL A 23 -12.73 2.09 -7.58
CA VAL A 23 -12.35 3.52 -7.56
C VAL A 23 -10.97 3.70 -6.93
N VAL A 24 -10.72 3.10 -5.77
CA VAL A 24 -9.43 3.20 -5.08
C VAL A 24 -8.33 2.53 -5.89
N PHE A 25 -8.58 1.33 -6.39
CA PHE A 25 -7.61 0.61 -7.22
C PHE A 25 -7.27 1.37 -8.52
N ALA A 26 -8.28 1.92 -9.19
CA ALA A 26 -8.09 2.74 -10.39
C ALA A 26 -7.31 4.02 -10.07
N ALA A 27 -7.56 4.67 -8.94
CA ALA A 27 -6.81 5.85 -8.51
C ALA A 27 -5.32 5.52 -8.27
N VAL A 28 -5.03 4.42 -7.56
CA VAL A 28 -3.64 3.96 -7.35
C VAL A 28 -2.97 3.60 -8.66
N ALA A 29 -3.66 2.88 -9.54
CA ALA A 29 -3.15 2.55 -10.87
C ALA A 29 -2.86 3.81 -11.69
N ALA A 30 -3.77 4.77 -11.72
CA ALA A 30 -3.59 6.02 -12.44
C ALA A 30 -2.37 6.80 -11.93
N VAL A 31 -2.20 6.93 -10.60
CA VAL A 31 -1.02 7.57 -10.00
C VAL A 31 0.26 6.84 -10.40
N THR A 32 0.27 5.50 -10.35
CA THR A 32 1.43 4.69 -10.70
C THR A 32 1.87 4.88 -12.16
N PHE A 33 0.92 4.99 -13.09
CA PHE A 33 1.23 5.21 -14.51
C PHE A 33 1.56 6.66 -14.88
N ILE A 34 1.14 7.64 -14.07
CA ILE A 34 1.47 9.06 -14.28
C ILE A 34 2.88 9.38 -13.75
N MET A 35 3.38 8.63 -12.76
CA MET A 35 4.72 8.85 -12.22
C MET A 35 5.78 8.68 -13.30
N PRO A 36 6.74 9.62 -13.46
CA PRO A 36 7.80 9.50 -14.42
C PRO A 36 8.70 8.29 -14.08
N PRO A 37 9.04 7.46 -15.07
CA PRO A 37 9.93 6.33 -14.83
C PRO A 37 11.33 6.83 -14.46
N LYS A 38 11.97 6.12 -13.52
CA LYS A 38 13.36 6.35 -13.15
C LYS A 38 14.15 5.07 -13.36
N TYR A 39 15.41 5.23 -13.69
CA TYR A 39 16.35 4.17 -13.99
C TYR A 39 17.50 4.24 -13.04
N THR A 40 17.91 3.11 -12.46
CA THR A 40 19.05 3.02 -11.56
C THR A 40 20.16 2.24 -12.23
N ALA A 41 21.34 2.84 -12.28
CA ALA A 41 22.55 2.19 -12.73
C ALA A 41 23.57 2.15 -11.57
N THR A 42 24.26 1.03 -11.41
CA THR A 42 25.19 0.82 -10.29
C THR A 42 26.59 0.51 -10.83
N ALA A 43 27.59 1.23 -10.34
CA ALA A 43 29.01 0.94 -10.52
C ALA A 43 29.59 0.40 -9.20
N GLU A 44 30.50 -0.56 -9.29
CA GLU A 44 31.13 -1.15 -8.11
C GLU A 44 32.61 -0.81 -8.07
N VAL A 45 33.05 -0.31 -6.92
CA VAL A 45 34.43 0.06 -6.66
C VAL A 45 34.98 -0.83 -5.55
N PHE A 46 36.17 -1.41 -5.78
CA PHE A 46 36.87 -2.23 -4.82
C PHE A 46 38.04 -1.47 -4.19
N ALA A 47 38.13 -1.52 -2.87
CA ALA A 47 39.21 -0.93 -2.11
C ALA A 47 40.32 -1.94 -1.84
N THR A 48 41.53 -1.61 -2.18
CA THR A 48 42.74 -2.40 -1.90
C THR A 48 43.71 -1.60 -1.04
N TYR A 49 44.37 -2.29 -0.11
CA TYR A 49 45.48 -1.72 0.62
C TYR A 49 46.75 -1.93 -0.20
N ALA A 50 47.35 -0.89 -0.69
CA ALA A 50 48.56 -0.93 -1.54
C ALA A 50 49.85 -1.01 -0.72
N GLY A 51 49.79 -0.79 0.60
CA GLY A 51 50.97 -0.66 1.44
C GLY A 51 51.81 0.56 1.10
N GLN A 52 52.92 0.73 1.79
CA GLN A 52 53.90 1.77 1.48
C GLN A 52 54.81 1.26 0.37
N SER A 53 54.87 1.97 -0.75
CA SER A 53 55.70 1.62 -1.90
C SER A 53 57.17 1.44 -1.48
N GLY A 54 57.72 0.24 -1.61
CA GLY A 54 59.17 -0.02 -1.40
C GLY A 54 59.49 -0.92 -0.20
N GLN A 55 58.55 -1.40 0.59
CA GLN A 55 58.82 -2.34 1.67
C GLN A 55 58.25 -3.74 1.32
N THR A 56 59.03 -4.77 1.71
CA THR A 56 58.57 -6.16 1.64
C THR A 56 57.41 -6.33 2.64
N GLN A 57 56.19 -6.53 2.14
CA GLN A 57 55.01 -6.73 2.99
C GLN A 57 55.13 -7.97 3.86
N THR A 58 55.06 -7.78 5.16
CA THR A 58 54.97 -8.89 6.11
C THR A 58 53.50 -9.27 6.36
N THR A 59 53.26 -10.47 6.89
CA THR A 59 51.93 -10.96 7.23
C THR A 59 51.21 -10.04 8.21
N ASN A 60 51.96 -9.37 9.09
CA ASN A 60 51.43 -8.38 10.04
C ASN A 60 50.96 -7.10 9.35
N ASP A 61 51.66 -6.68 8.30
CA ASP A 61 51.28 -5.50 7.52
C ASP A 61 49.95 -5.73 6.77
N MET A 62 49.74 -6.95 6.26
CA MET A 62 48.48 -7.34 5.61
C MET A 62 47.30 -7.34 6.58
N SER A 63 47.48 -7.83 7.80
CA SER A 63 46.43 -7.85 8.81
C SER A 63 46.09 -6.41 9.29
N SER A 64 47.12 -5.61 9.49
CA SER A 64 46.96 -4.19 9.85
C SER A 64 46.26 -3.39 8.74
N GLY A 65 46.65 -3.67 7.48
CA GLY A 65 46.03 -3.07 6.29
C GLY A 65 44.56 -3.44 6.12
N ALA A 66 44.21 -4.72 6.35
CA ALA A 66 42.83 -5.18 6.30
C ALA A 66 41.96 -4.51 7.39
N ASN A 67 42.47 -4.39 8.62
CA ASN A 67 41.77 -3.69 9.69
C ASN A 67 41.61 -2.20 9.39
N TYR A 68 42.64 -1.57 8.81
CA TYR A 68 42.57 -0.17 8.39
C TYR A 68 41.50 0.03 7.29
N LEU A 69 41.50 -0.83 6.25
CA LEU A 69 40.48 -0.81 5.22
C LEU A 69 39.09 -0.97 5.79
N ASN A 70 38.90 -1.93 6.70
CA ASN A 70 37.58 -2.20 7.29
C ASN A 70 37.04 -0.99 8.07
N THR A 71 37.92 -0.21 8.67
CA THR A 71 37.51 1.04 9.36
C THR A 71 37.22 2.17 8.38
N GLN A 72 37.98 2.29 7.32
CA GLN A 72 37.85 3.38 6.35
C GLN A 72 36.71 3.19 5.36
N ILE A 73 36.45 1.93 4.95
CA ILE A 73 35.47 1.63 3.89
C ILE A 73 34.05 2.11 4.26
N THR A 74 33.73 2.14 5.54
CA THR A 74 32.42 2.59 6.04
C THR A 74 32.20 4.11 5.87
N THR A 75 33.26 4.89 5.70
CA THR A 75 33.18 6.34 5.48
C THR A 75 33.10 6.73 4.00
N TYR A 76 33.49 5.86 3.10
CA TYR A 76 33.48 6.18 1.66
C TYR A 76 32.09 6.46 1.07
N PRO A 77 31.01 5.80 1.48
CA PRO A 77 29.67 6.18 1.05
C PRO A 77 29.30 7.64 1.35
N GLU A 78 29.77 8.17 2.47
CA GLU A 78 29.53 9.60 2.82
C GLU A 78 30.38 10.54 1.96
N LEU A 79 31.60 10.14 1.62
CA LEU A 79 32.47 10.95 0.74
C LEU A 79 31.91 11.11 -0.67
N VAL A 80 31.16 10.13 -1.15
CA VAL A 80 30.51 10.20 -2.48
C VAL A 80 29.60 11.41 -2.60
N LYS A 81 28.93 11.82 -1.53
CA LYS A 81 27.99 12.94 -1.51
C LYS A 81 28.66 14.31 -1.33
N THR A 82 29.99 14.34 -1.18
CA THR A 82 30.72 15.60 -1.00
C THR A 82 30.84 16.37 -2.29
N GLU A 83 30.95 17.70 -2.17
CA GLU A 83 31.17 18.61 -3.30
C GLU A 83 32.43 18.25 -4.06
N ALA A 84 33.50 17.83 -3.35
CA ALA A 84 34.80 17.45 -3.93
C ALA A 84 34.65 16.31 -4.97
N VAL A 85 33.75 15.37 -4.76
CA VAL A 85 33.48 14.27 -5.68
C VAL A 85 32.44 14.65 -6.74
N LEU A 86 31.38 15.36 -6.35
CA LEU A 86 30.24 15.62 -7.23
C LEU A 86 30.45 16.81 -8.19
N GLN A 87 31.18 17.81 -7.79
CA GLN A 87 31.38 18.97 -8.65
C GLN A 87 32.15 18.68 -9.94
N PRO A 88 33.22 17.85 -9.94
CA PRO A 88 33.85 17.39 -11.17
C PRO A 88 32.89 16.61 -12.07
N VAL A 89 32.01 15.76 -11.50
CA VAL A 89 31.01 14.98 -12.26
C VAL A 89 30.07 15.89 -13.03
N ILE A 90 29.56 16.95 -12.39
CA ILE A 90 28.68 17.94 -13.01
C ILE A 90 29.37 18.60 -14.22
N LYS A 91 30.66 18.98 -14.05
CA LYS A 91 31.43 19.61 -15.11
C LYS A 91 31.76 18.66 -16.26
N ASP A 92 32.17 17.44 -15.94
CA ASP A 92 32.59 16.42 -16.92
C ASP A 92 31.42 15.97 -17.80
N LEU A 93 30.26 15.84 -17.21
CA LEU A 93 29.03 15.39 -17.92
C LEU A 93 28.16 16.54 -18.41
N GLY A 94 28.49 17.80 -18.06
CA GLY A 94 27.72 18.97 -18.45
C GLY A 94 26.29 18.96 -17.91
N LEU A 95 26.11 18.50 -16.65
CA LEU A 95 24.79 18.36 -16.05
C LEU A 95 24.23 19.73 -15.65
N ASP A 96 22.97 19.97 -15.98
CA ASP A 96 22.24 21.18 -15.55
C ASP A 96 21.58 20.93 -14.18
N MET A 97 22.40 20.68 -13.16
CA MET A 97 21.97 20.46 -11.78
C MET A 97 23.03 20.90 -10.79
N THR A 98 22.59 21.20 -9.58
CA THR A 98 23.48 21.56 -8.46
C THR A 98 24.09 20.31 -7.81
N THR A 99 25.17 20.48 -7.04
CA THR A 99 25.76 19.37 -6.26
C THR A 99 24.78 18.77 -5.26
N THR A 100 23.88 19.57 -4.71
CA THR A 100 22.83 19.10 -3.78
C THR A 100 21.80 18.23 -4.50
N GLU A 101 21.38 18.61 -5.70
CA GLU A 101 20.46 17.80 -6.50
C GLU A 101 21.11 16.48 -6.94
N LEU A 102 22.38 16.54 -7.37
CA LEU A 102 23.12 15.34 -7.72
C LEU A 102 23.31 14.40 -6.51
N ALA A 103 23.60 14.94 -5.31
CA ALA A 103 23.67 14.16 -4.07
C ALA A 103 22.35 13.48 -3.70
N GLY A 104 21.21 14.05 -4.12
CA GLY A 104 19.88 13.47 -3.93
C GLY A 104 19.57 12.28 -4.84
N VAL A 105 20.19 12.20 -6.01
CA VAL A 105 20.00 11.12 -6.98
C VAL A 105 21.10 10.06 -6.95
N VAL A 106 22.22 10.35 -6.25
CA VAL A 106 23.32 9.39 -6.06
C VAL A 106 23.24 8.76 -4.69
N THR A 107 23.36 7.45 -4.64
CA THR A 107 23.42 6.66 -3.41
C THR A 107 24.66 5.80 -3.43
N ALA A 108 25.40 5.76 -2.32
CA ALA A 108 26.51 4.87 -2.16
C ALA A 108 26.30 3.98 -0.94
N THR A 109 26.66 2.71 -1.05
CA THR A 109 26.55 1.72 0.03
C THR A 109 27.78 0.83 0.06
N ASN A 110 28.16 0.38 1.26
CA ASN A 110 29.17 -0.65 1.43
C ASN A 110 28.43 -1.95 1.80
N PRO A 111 28.44 -2.98 0.95
CA PRO A 111 27.88 -4.29 1.29
C PRO A 111 28.61 -4.89 2.50
N THR A 112 27.85 -5.45 3.42
CA THR A 112 28.37 -5.97 4.69
C THR A 112 29.50 -6.98 4.50
N ASN A 113 30.61 -6.82 5.22
CA ASN A 113 31.78 -7.67 5.16
C ASN A 113 32.48 -7.71 3.79
N THR A 114 32.42 -6.62 3.04
CA THR A 114 33.15 -6.49 1.78
C THR A 114 33.99 -5.23 1.78
N PHE A 115 35.02 -5.20 0.93
CA PHE A 115 35.79 -3.99 0.61
C PHE A 115 35.27 -3.32 -0.67
N MET A 116 33.97 -3.46 -0.95
CA MET A 116 33.33 -2.87 -2.10
C MET A 116 32.50 -1.65 -1.69
N VAL A 117 32.38 -0.70 -2.61
CA VAL A 117 31.45 0.40 -2.54
C VAL A 117 30.59 0.37 -3.80
N ASP A 118 29.29 0.20 -3.61
CA ASP A 118 28.31 0.25 -4.68
C ASP A 118 27.83 1.67 -4.82
N ILE A 119 27.99 2.25 -6.00
CA ILE A 119 27.59 3.62 -6.32
C ILE A 119 26.47 3.54 -7.34
N SER A 120 25.28 3.98 -6.94
CA SER A 120 24.07 3.95 -7.75
C SER A 120 23.61 5.37 -8.06
N ALA A 121 23.19 5.60 -9.29
CA ALA A 121 22.53 6.84 -9.71
C ALA A 121 21.13 6.55 -10.22
N GLU A 122 20.13 7.32 -9.77
CA GLU A 122 18.73 7.15 -10.11
C GLU A 122 18.20 8.43 -10.79
N VAL A 123 18.03 8.38 -12.11
CA VAL A 123 17.53 9.49 -12.93
C VAL A 123 16.54 9.01 -13.99
N GLY A 124 15.89 9.95 -14.69
CA GLY A 124 14.90 9.65 -15.73
C GLY A 124 15.46 9.08 -17.03
N ASP A 125 16.73 9.30 -17.31
CA ASP A 125 17.41 8.80 -18.51
C ASP A 125 18.33 7.63 -18.13
N PRO A 126 18.16 6.43 -18.75
CA PRO A 126 18.96 5.25 -18.40
C PRO A 126 20.46 5.40 -18.76
N GLN A 127 20.80 6.13 -19.85
CA GLN A 127 22.19 6.36 -20.22
C GLN A 127 22.84 7.33 -19.24
N GLN A 128 22.14 8.41 -18.90
CA GLN A 128 22.63 9.38 -17.92
C GLN A 128 22.84 8.75 -16.54
N ALA A 129 21.97 7.80 -16.12
CA ALA A 129 22.17 7.06 -14.88
C ALA A 129 23.52 6.31 -14.86
N ALA A 130 23.83 5.60 -15.94
CA ALA A 130 25.10 4.87 -16.08
C ALA A 130 26.30 5.81 -16.11
N ASP A 131 26.21 6.90 -16.86
CA ASP A 131 27.28 7.87 -16.98
C ASP A 131 27.59 8.57 -15.65
N ILE A 132 26.55 8.97 -14.90
CA ILE A 132 26.68 9.54 -13.55
C ILE A 132 27.36 8.54 -12.61
N ALA A 133 26.85 7.31 -12.50
CA ALA A 133 27.41 6.31 -11.60
C ALA A 133 28.89 6.01 -11.92
N ASN A 134 29.24 5.89 -13.19
CA ASN A 134 30.63 5.66 -13.63
C ASN A 134 31.52 6.86 -13.35
N SER A 135 31.05 8.08 -13.60
CA SER A 135 31.82 9.29 -13.35
C SER A 135 32.04 9.53 -11.86
N VAL A 136 31.01 9.30 -11.03
CA VAL A 136 31.14 9.37 -9.56
C VAL A 136 32.14 8.33 -9.04
N ALA A 137 32.06 7.09 -9.52
CA ALA A 137 33.00 6.01 -9.13
C ALA A 137 34.43 6.37 -9.47
N LYS A 138 34.66 6.95 -10.65
CA LYS A 138 35.99 7.41 -11.08
C LYS A 138 36.47 8.58 -10.22
N ASN A 139 35.66 9.62 -10.05
CA ASN A 139 36.04 10.79 -9.27
C ASN A 139 36.28 10.47 -7.78
N LEU A 140 35.52 9.52 -7.19
CA LEU A 140 35.79 9.03 -5.84
C LEU A 140 37.17 8.34 -5.78
N ALA A 141 37.48 7.49 -6.77
CA ALA A 141 38.77 6.80 -6.83
C ALA A 141 39.94 7.79 -6.99
N ASP A 142 39.78 8.81 -7.82
CA ASP A 142 40.76 9.86 -8.05
C ASP A 142 40.97 10.72 -6.79
N GLN A 143 39.90 11.10 -6.11
CA GLN A 143 39.93 11.88 -4.87
C GLN A 143 40.67 11.14 -3.73
N ILE A 144 40.39 9.85 -3.55
CA ILE A 144 41.05 9.06 -2.51
C ILE A 144 42.52 8.83 -2.87
N SER A 145 42.84 8.70 -4.15
CA SER A 145 44.22 8.47 -4.60
C SER A 145 45.10 9.71 -4.57
N SER A 146 44.52 10.91 -4.88
CA SER A 146 45.27 12.14 -5.08
C SER A 146 45.24 13.10 -3.91
N ASP A 147 44.06 13.41 -3.36
CA ASP A 147 43.92 14.60 -2.51
C ASP A 147 43.90 14.30 -1.00
N LEU A 148 43.37 13.19 -0.56
CA LEU A 148 43.31 12.84 0.87
C LEU A 148 44.69 12.51 1.47
N TYR A 149 45.66 12.13 0.64
CA TYR A 149 46.97 11.66 1.11
C TYR A 149 48.16 12.40 0.56
N ASN A 150 48.00 13.37 -0.36
CA ASN A 150 49.08 14.11 -0.97
C ASN A 150 49.70 15.22 -0.09
N ASN A 151 49.14 15.52 1.08
CA ASN A 151 49.63 16.63 1.93
C ASN A 151 50.73 16.26 2.91
N SER A 152 51.20 15.02 2.95
CA SER A 152 52.22 14.61 3.90
C SER A 152 53.07 13.46 3.38
N SER A 153 54.13 13.78 2.64
CA SER A 153 55.20 12.85 2.29
C SER A 153 55.06 12.05 0.99
N SER A 154 56.14 11.82 0.33
CA SER A 154 56.45 11.15 -0.94
C SER A 154 55.92 9.73 -1.16
N SER A 155 54.97 9.26 -0.38
CA SER A 155 54.37 7.92 -0.47
C SER A 155 52.88 8.10 -0.68
N GLY A 156 52.38 7.77 -1.86
CA GLY A 156 50.97 7.90 -2.24
C GLY A 156 50.00 7.23 -1.26
N SER A 157 48.72 7.42 -1.48
CA SER A 157 47.67 6.83 -0.66
C SER A 157 47.89 5.33 -0.38
N PRO A 158 47.84 4.91 0.88
CA PRO A 158 47.92 3.46 1.21
C PRO A 158 46.71 2.70 0.71
N ILE A 159 45.64 3.36 0.31
CA ILE A 159 44.42 2.77 -0.24
C ILE A 159 44.30 3.16 -1.70
N LYS A 160 43.99 2.18 -2.52
CA LYS A 160 43.64 2.33 -3.93
C LYS A 160 42.23 1.86 -4.18
N LEU A 161 41.40 2.72 -4.72
CA LEU A 161 40.10 2.35 -5.25
C LEU A 161 40.20 1.99 -6.73
N THR A 162 39.60 0.88 -7.10
CA THR A 162 39.57 0.41 -8.50
C THR A 162 38.14 0.10 -8.88
N VAL A 163 37.67 0.68 -9.98
CA VAL A 163 36.35 0.32 -10.54
C VAL A 163 36.41 -1.09 -11.08
N VAL A 164 35.73 -2.03 -10.43
CA VAL A 164 35.70 -3.45 -10.81
C VAL A 164 34.53 -3.76 -11.73
N GLN A 165 33.42 -3.03 -11.55
CA GLN A 165 32.26 -3.14 -12.42
C GLN A 165 31.78 -1.75 -12.82
N LYS A 166 31.74 -1.50 -14.12
CA LYS A 166 31.14 -0.28 -14.64
C LYS A 166 29.62 -0.41 -14.66
N ALA A 167 28.95 0.67 -14.31
CA ALA A 167 27.51 0.78 -14.48
C ALA A 167 27.14 0.59 -15.95
N GLN A 168 26.20 -0.27 -16.20
CA GLN A 168 25.61 -0.49 -17.53
C GLN A 168 24.28 0.25 -17.62
N THR A 169 23.90 0.62 -18.84
CA THR A 169 22.60 1.25 -19.09
C THR A 169 21.49 0.27 -18.74
N PRO A 170 20.63 0.60 -17.76
CA PRO A 170 19.56 -0.28 -17.33
C PRO A 170 18.52 -0.44 -18.43
N THR A 171 18.05 -1.68 -18.64
CA THR A 171 17.02 -2.01 -19.62
C THR A 171 15.60 -1.90 -19.08
N GLY A 172 15.44 -1.83 -17.76
CA GLY A 172 14.16 -1.71 -17.08
C GLY A 172 14.13 -0.56 -16.11
N GLN A 173 12.93 0.01 -15.89
CA GLN A 173 12.74 1.04 -14.86
C GLN A 173 12.86 0.44 -13.45
N SER A 174 13.49 1.17 -12.55
CA SER A 174 13.60 0.82 -11.12
C SER A 174 12.45 1.40 -10.30
N SER A 175 11.91 2.55 -10.70
CA SER A 175 10.81 3.24 -10.03
C SER A 175 9.84 3.83 -11.07
N PRO A 176 8.52 3.80 -10.82
CA PRO A 176 7.84 3.08 -9.73
C PRO A 176 7.88 1.56 -9.94
N ASN A 177 7.93 0.82 -8.84
CA ASN A 177 7.80 -0.64 -8.88
C ASN A 177 6.32 -1.01 -9.09
N ILE A 178 5.90 -1.11 -10.37
CA ILE A 178 4.51 -1.31 -10.76
C ILE A 178 3.84 -2.48 -10.03
N PRO A 179 4.43 -3.70 -9.95
CA PRO A 179 3.77 -4.80 -9.25
C PRO A 179 3.58 -4.52 -7.76
N LEU A 180 4.52 -3.84 -7.11
CA LEU A 180 4.41 -3.50 -5.69
C LEU A 180 3.27 -2.48 -5.44
N TYR A 181 3.20 -1.42 -6.26
CA TYR A 181 2.15 -0.41 -6.14
C TYR A 181 0.76 -0.98 -6.44
N LEU A 182 0.63 -1.86 -7.44
CA LEU A 182 -0.64 -2.54 -7.74
C LEU A 182 -1.06 -3.49 -6.61
N ALA A 183 -0.11 -4.23 -6.02
CA ALA A 183 -0.40 -5.08 -4.87
C ALA A 183 -0.84 -4.25 -3.65
N ALA A 184 -0.17 -3.13 -3.38
CA ALA A 184 -0.57 -2.20 -2.33
C ALA A 184 -1.95 -1.60 -2.60
N GLY A 185 -2.23 -1.21 -3.84
CA GLY A 185 -3.54 -0.71 -4.29
C GLY A 185 -4.66 -1.73 -4.11
N LEU A 186 -4.40 -3.01 -4.38
CA LEU A 186 -5.34 -4.09 -4.18
C LEU A 186 -5.70 -4.26 -2.70
N ILE A 187 -4.69 -4.28 -1.82
CA ILE A 187 -4.90 -4.41 -0.37
C ILE A 187 -5.66 -3.19 0.16
N LEU A 188 -5.24 -1.98 -0.22
CA LEU A 188 -5.86 -0.74 0.23
C LEU A 188 -7.30 -0.63 -0.28
N GLY A 189 -7.56 -0.97 -1.53
CA GLY A 189 -8.89 -1.03 -2.13
C GLY A 189 -9.82 -2.00 -1.39
N LEU A 190 -9.30 -3.17 -0.99
CA LEU A 190 -10.05 -4.17 -0.26
C LEU A 190 -10.43 -3.68 1.14
N ILE A 191 -9.49 -3.05 1.86
CA ILE A 191 -9.75 -2.46 3.18
C ILE A 191 -10.82 -1.36 3.07
N VAL A 192 -10.69 -0.45 2.10
CA VAL A 192 -11.65 0.64 1.90
C VAL A 192 -13.01 0.09 1.45
N GLY A 193 -13.05 -0.89 0.56
CA GLY A 193 -14.29 -1.52 0.10
C GLY A 193 -15.08 -2.16 1.24
N ILE A 194 -14.42 -2.91 2.12
CA ILE A 194 -15.04 -3.49 3.32
C ILE A 194 -15.48 -2.37 4.28
N GLY A 195 -14.64 -1.36 4.50
CA GLY A 195 -14.96 -0.23 5.37
C GLY A 195 -16.21 0.52 4.93
N VAL A 196 -16.36 0.78 3.63
CA VAL A 196 -17.55 1.43 3.06
C VAL A 196 -18.79 0.54 3.19
N ALA A 197 -18.67 -0.78 3.01
CA ALA A 197 -19.77 -1.71 3.21
C ALA A 197 -20.27 -1.70 4.66
N LEU A 198 -19.35 -1.74 5.63
CA LEU A 198 -19.66 -1.65 7.05
C LEU A 198 -20.30 -0.30 7.43
N LEU A 199 -19.72 0.80 6.95
CA LEU A 199 -20.25 2.13 7.21
C LEU A 199 -21.67 2.28 6.66
N LYS A 200 -21.91 1.75 5.46
CA LYS A 200 -23.22 1.78 4.84
C LYS A 200 -24.27 0.92 5.58
N ASP A 201 -23.84 -0.20 6.14
CA ASP A 201 -24.72 -1.05 6.96
C ASP A 201 -25.09 -0.37 8.27
N ILE A 202 -24.12 0.26 8.96
CA ILE A 202 -24.34 1.02 10.20
C ILE A 202 -25.26 2.24 9.97
N LEU A 203 -25.10 2.91 8.83
CA LEU A 203 -25.93 4.08 8.46
C LEU A 203 -27.29 3.69 7.87
N ASN A 204 -27.49 2.41 7.55
CA ASN A 204 -28.77 1.93 7.04
C ASN A 204 -29.74 1.69 8.20
N THR A 205 -30.55 2.68 8.50
CA THR A 205 -31.62 2.62 9.52
C THR A 205 -32.89 1.96 9.03
N LYS A 206 -32.92 1.39 7.82
CA LYS A 206 -34.08 0.67 7.29
C LYS A 206 -34.24 -0.68 7.96
N VAL A 207 -35.40 -0.93 8.48
CA VAL A 207 -35.80 -2.22 9.02
C VAL A 207 -36.19 -3.11 7.84
N ASP A 208 -35.29 -4.01 7.45
CA ASP A 208 -35.48 -4.89 6.27
C ASP A 208 -35.90 -6.32 6.64
N SER A 209 -35.86 -6.67 7.93
CA SER A 209 -36.16 -8.03 8.39
C SER A 209 -37.09 -8.06 9.60
N THR A 210 -37.81 -9.18 9.76
CA THR A 210 -38.62 -9.46 10.95
C THR A 210 -37.79 -9.59 12.23
N ASP A 211 -36.51 -9.97 12.09
CA ASP A 211 -35.58 -10.07 13.20
C ASP A 211 -35.19 -8.67 13.71
N ASP A 212 -35.01 -7.67 12.83
CA ASP A 212 -34.74 -6.28 13.21
C ASP A 212 -35.93 -5.69 14.00
N VAL A 213 -37.17 -5.99 13.57
CA VAL A 213 -38.38 -5.56 14.30
C VAL A 213 -38.40 -6.18 15.70
N ARG A 214 -38.07 -7.45 15.82
CA ARG A 214 -38.06 -8.18 17.10
C ARG A 214 -36.97 -7.62 18.05
N GLU A 215 -35.81 -7.27 17.52
CA GLU A 215 -34.71 -6.70 18.30
C GLU A 215 -35.06 -5.29 18.82
N LEU A 216 -35.66 -4.46 17.96
CA LEU A 216 -36.03 -3.09 18.30
C LEU A 216 -37.25 -2.98 19.23
N THR A 217 -38.27 -3.86 19.05
CA THR A 217 -39.54 -3.76 19.78
C THR A 217 -39.64 -4.72 20.94
N HIS A 218 -38.76 -5.75 21.03
CA HIS A 218 -38.84 -6.88 21.94
C HIS A 218 -40.18 -7.64 21.83
N ALA A 219 -40.92 -7.43 20.74
CA ALA A 219 -42.19 -8.07 20.47
C ALA A 219 -42.06 -9.23 19.47
N SER A 220 -42.80 -10.27 19.69
CA SER A 220 -42.85 -11.41 18.75
C SER A 220 -43.69 -11.05 17.53
N SER A 221 -43.14 -11.26 16.33
CA SER A 221 -43.92 -11.15 15.09
C SER A 221 -45.05 -12.15 15.05
N LEU A 222 -46.26 -11.69 14.74
CA LEU A 222 -47.43 -12.51 14.56
C LEU A 222 -47.48 -13.20 13.19
N GLY A 223 -46.79 -12.61 12.19
CA GLY A 223 -46.72 -13.11 10.84
C GLY A 223 -46.21 -12.00 9.89
N THR A 224 -45.84 -12.40 8.68
CA THR A 224 -45.41 -11.52 7.59
C THR A 224 -46.34 -11.67 6.42
N VAL A 225 -46.98 -10.60 5.99
CA VAL A 225 -47.85 -10.61 4.80
C VAL A 225 -47.03 -10.08 3.62
N PRO A 226 -46.84 -10.89 2.56
CA PRO A 226 -46.20 -10.45 1.35
C PRO A 226 -47.05 -9.36 0.67
N GLN A 227 -46.36 -8.45 -0.05
CA GLN A 227 -47.07 -7.41 -0.79
C GLN A 227 -47.86 -8.02 -1.94
N ALA A 228 -49.19 -7.86 -1.89
CA ALA A 228 -50.05 -8.34 -2.96
C ALA A 228 -49.98 -7.43 -4.18
N THR A 229 -49.73 -8.01 -5.33
CA THR A 229 -49.60 -7.29 -6.62
C THR A 229 -50.99 -6.84 -7.18
N ILE A 230 -52.09 -7.31 -6.56
CA ILE A 230 -53.45 -7.11 -7.05
C ILE A 230 -54.24 -6.28 -6.03
N LEU A 231 -53.99 -5.00 -5.94
CA LEU A 231 -54.78 -4.08 -5.10
C LEU A 231 -55.36 -2.91 -5.92
N ASP A 232 -55.88 -3.23 -7.10
CA ASP A 232 -56.65 -2.26 -7.88
C ASP A 232 -58.14 -2.31 -7.59
N ASP A 233 -58.54 -3.23 -6.71
CA ASP A 233 -59.96 -3.41 -6.29
C ASP A 233 -60.05 -3.13 -4.79
N SER A 234 -60.99 -2.33 -4.38
CA SER A 234 -61.25 -1.91 -2.98
C SER A 234 -61.69 -3.09 -2.05
N ARG A 235 -61.55 -4.34 -2.50
CA ARG A 235 -61.93 -5.50 -1.73
C ARG A 235 -60.76 -6.02 -0.90
N PRO A 236 -60.97 -6.48 0.34
CA PRO A 236 -59.94 -7.13 1.14
C PRO A 236 -59.38 -8.37 0.43
N VAL A 237 -58.03 -8.55 0.46
CA VAL A 237 -57.33 -9.66 -0.19
C VAL A 237 -57.88 -11.03 0.18
N VAL A 238 -58.35 -11.20 1.44
CA VAL A 238 -58.94 -12.47 1.93
C VAL A 238 -60.26 -12.81 1.21
N VAL A 239 -60.93 -11.78 0.65
CA VAL A 239 -62.21 -11.97 -0.09
C VAL A 239 -61.94 -12.07 -1.59
N ALA A 240 -60.94 -11.28 -2.09
CA ALA A 240 -60.60 -11.25 -3.51
C ALA A 240 -59.88 -12.54 -3.96
N GLN A 241 -59.02 -13.06 -3.09
CA GLN A 241 -58.26 -14.31 -3.36
C GLN A 241 -58.25 -15.20 -2.12
N PRO A 242 -59.33 -15.93 -1.80
CA PRO A 242 -59.41 -16.73 -0.58
C PRO A 242 -58.45 -17.93 -0.53
N ALA A 243 -57.87 -18.33 -1.64
CA ALA A 243 -56.87 -19.40 -1.74
C ALA A 243 -55.45 -18.87 -1.98
N GLY A 244 -55.24 -17.55 -1.95
CA GLY A 244 -53.93 -16.95 -2.12
C GLY A 244 -53.03 -17.06 -0.87
N SER A 245 -51.71 -16.95 -1.08
CA SER A 245 -50.71 -17.00 -0.01
C SER A 245 -50.96 -15.92 1.03
N GLU A 246 -51.36 -14.72 0.58
CA GLU A 246 -51.67 -13.58 1.43
C GLU A 246 -52.87 -13.85 2.35
N ALA A 247 -53.93 -14.47 1.83
CA ALA A 247 -55.11 -14.84 2.61
C ALA A 247 -54.76 -15.91 3.69
N GLU A 248 -53.85 -16.82 3.39
CA GLU A 248 -53.38 -17.82 4.34
C GLU A 248 -52.53 -17.18 5.46
N GLU A 249 -51.68 -16.20 5.15
CA GLU A 249 -50.92 -15.48 6.17
C GLU A 249 -51.84 -14.66 7.11
N PHE A 250 -52.91 -14.06 6.59
CA PHE A 250 -53.93 -13.41 7.45
C PHE A 250 -54.65 -14.40 8.37
N ARG A 251 -54.96 -15.61 7.90
CA ARG A 251 -55.53 -16.66 8.76
C ARG A 251 -54.57 -17.11 9.84
N ARG A 252 -53.31 -17.21 9.52
CA ARG A 252 -52.20 -17.53 10.44
C ARG A 252 -52.03 -16.47 11.51
N ILE A 253 -52.01 -15.19 11.10
CA ILE A 253 -51.98 -14.05 12.03
C ILE A 253 -53.19 -14.09 12.98
N ARG A 254 -54.40 -14.33 12.47
CA ARG A 254 -55.59 -14.47 13.30
C ARG A 254 -55.47 -15.57 14.32
N THR A 255 -54.94 -16.72 13.92
CA THR A 255 -54.73 -17.89 14.81
C THR A 255 -53.71 -17.54 15.90
N ASN A 256 -52.55 -16.94 15.52
CA ASN A 256 -51.54 -16.52 16.48
C ASN A 256 -52.09 -15.50 17.47
N LEU A 257 -52.88 -14.55 16.99
CA LEU A 257 -53.52 -13.53 17.82
C LEU A 257 -54.51 -14.16 18.81
N SER A 258 -55.25 -15.21 18.38
CA SER A 258 -56.17 -15.92 19.26
C SER A 258 -55.47 -16.66 20.40
N PHE A 259 -54.30 -17.22 20.15
CA PHE A 259 -53.49 -17.84 21.19
C PHE A 259 -52.99 -16.84 22.21
N LEU A 260 -52.50 -15.70 21.79
CA LEU A 260 -52.05 -14.64 22.69
C LEU A 260 -53.18 -14.09 23.56
N THR A 261 -54.39 -14.04 22.99
CA THR A 261 -55.54 -13.54 23.73
C THR A 261 -56.12 -14.62 24.70
N THR A 262 -55.87 -15.88 24.50
CA THR A 262 -56.36 -16.97 25.38
C THR A 262 -55.55 -17.07 26.66
N THR A 263 -54.26 -16.66 26.64
CA THR A 263 -53.35 -16.74 27.79
C THR A 263 -53.52 -15.56 28.78
N ALA A 264 -54.25 -14.53 28.42
CA ALA A 264 -54.49 -13.38 29.29
C ALA A 264 -55.71 -13.62 30.19
N THR A 265 -55.50 -13.53 31.47
CA THR A 265 -56.42 -13.80 32.61
C THR A 265 -57.88 -13.32 32.38
N GLN A 266 -58.82 -14.11 32.79
CA GLN A 266 -60.25 -13.87 32.75
C GLN A 266 -60.64 -12.56 33.50
N GLY A 267 -61.39 -11.66 32.86
CA GLY A 267 -62.17 -10.69 33.56
C GLY A 267 -62.16 -9.24 33.09
N HIS A 268 -61.33 -8.84 32.14
CA HIS A 268 -61.30 -7.45 31.64
C HIS A 268 -61.53 -7.40 30.14
N GLY A 269 -62.28 -6.40 29.68
CA GLY A 269 -62.50 -6.13 28.25
C GLY A 269 -61.20 -5.96 27.49
N ARG A 270 -61.11 -6.55 26.31
CA ARG A 270 -59.90 -6.56 25.48
C ARG A 270 -59.97 -5.39 24.50
N LEU A 271 -58.96 -4.54 24.50
CA LEU A 271 -58.78 -3.51 23.50
C LEU A 271 -57.67 -3.94 22.55
N LEU A 272 -57.98 -4.12 21.29
CA LEU A 272 -57.00 -4.34 20.23
C LEU A 272 -56.84 -3.02 19.45
N ILE A 273 -55.65 -2.46 19.49
CA ILE A 273 -55.31 -1.28 18.72
C ILE A 273 -54.50 -1.78 17.51
N ILE A 274 -55.02 -1.55 16.32
CA ILE A 274 -54.35 -1.80 15.06
C ILE A 274 -53.85 -0.44 14.54
N THR A 275 -52.55 -0.31 14.38
CA THR A 275 -51.95 0.91 13.82
C THR A 275 -51.16 0.54 12.58
N SER A 276 -51.14 1.39 11.59
CA SER A 276 -50.35 1.29 10.38
C SER A 276 -49.24 2.31 10.46
N THR A 277 -48.03 1.90 10.13
CA THR A 277 -46.90 2.79 9.90
C THR A 277 -46.74 3.10 8.41
N ASP A 278 -47.87 3.19 7.68
CA ASP A 278 -47.82 3.57 6.28
C ASP A 278 -47.32 5.01 6.17
N PRO A 279 -46.11 5.24 5.65
CA PRO A 279 -45.75 6.57 5.23
C PRO A 279 -46.62 6.85 4.01
N SER A 280 -47.67 7.64 4.26
CA SER A 280 -48.51 8.18 3.22
C SER A 280 -47.71 8.45 1.96
N ARG A 281 -48.19 7.88 0.88
CA ARG A 281 -47.89 8.27 -0.48
C ARG A 281 -47.63 9.75 -0.59
N SER A 282 -46.40 10.12 -0.90
CA SER A 282 -46.07 11.39 -1.53
C SER A 282 -45.38 11.08 -2.85
#